data_7f9a1372564e961f7e70cbd2cddc400e
#
_entry.id   7f9a1372564e961f7e70cbd2cddc400e
#
_cell.length_a   1.000
_cell.length_b   1.000
_cell.length_c   1.000
_cell.angle_alpha   90.00
_cell.angle_beta   90.00
_cell.angle_gamma   90.00
#
_symmetry.space_group_name_H-M   'P 1'
#
loop_
_entity.id
_entity.type
_entity.pdbx_description
1 polymer ?
#
loop_
_entity_poly.entity_id
_entity_poly.type
_entity_poly.pdbx_seq_one_letter_code
_entity_poly.pdbx_strand_id
1 'polypeptide(L)'
;NVDQASADLQSAVDALVPMSTAVSMEKGVYEVQATLTNQDGTASDLNAGLKSARLYTDKDGNVTAYLYVDGITGMQYRKGAGYANADTDAGRLVVALPANVENHKVKVTTESGETELLLNLDLKSAVKQEIKKSDLESKLNDAKALKEKNYTSESFAGLTDAIATAESVLADKVAFQSEITAAETALDTATAGLVMKEEVKAREELDQAVSDAKNNYAEAN
;
A
#
# COMPACT_ATOMS: atom_id res chain seq x y z
N ASN A 1 2.69 43.44 -26.64
CA ASN A 1 1.44 43.94 -26.11
C ASN A 1 1.47 43.83 -24.59
N VAL A 2 1.12 44.92 -23.87
CA VAL A 2 1.21 44.99 -22.40
C VAL A 2 0.33 43.94 -21.74
N ASP A 3 -0.84 43.67 -22.31
CA ASP A 3 -1.80 42.67 -21.80
C ASP A 3 -1.23 41.24 -21.87
N GLN A 4 -0.52 40.90 -22.93
CA GLN A 4 0.13 39.61 -23.06
C GLN A 4 1.28 39.46 -22.07
N ALA A 5 2.10 40.48 -21.89
CA ALA A 5 3.20 40.46 -20.93
C ALA A 5 2.68 40.37 -19.48
N SER A 6 1.53 41.01 -19.20
CA SER A 6 0.86 40.88 -17.89
C SER A 6 0.34 39.46 -17.64
N ALA A 7 -0.27 38.84 -18.65
CA ALA A 7 -0.77 37.49 -18.59
C ALA A 7 0.39 36.48 -18.45
N ASP A 8 1.49 36.68 -19.17
CA ASP A 8 2.69 35.83 -19.08
C ASP A 8 3.36 35.96 -17.72
N LEU A 9 3.42 37.20 -17.16
CA LEU A 9 3.94 37.43 -15.81
C LEU A 9 3.05 36.80 -14.75
N GLN A 10 1.73 36.92 -14.85
CA GLN A 10 0.79 36.28 -13.94
C GLN A 10 0.91 34.77 -14.01
N SER A 11 1.02 34.20 -15.22
CA SER A 11 1.24 32.76 -15.42
C SER A 11 2.57 32.30 -14.80
N ALA A 12 3.62 33.11 -14.90
CA ALA A 12 4.91 32.82 -14.27
C ALA A 12 4.83 32.92 -12.73
N VAL A 13 4.11 33.92 -12.20
CA VAL A 13 3.88 34.08 -10.75
C VAL A 13 3.04 32.91 -10.21
N ASP A 14 2.01 32.51 -10.94
CA ASP A 14 1.16 31.35 -10.59
C ASP A 14 1.91 30.01 -10.68
N ALA A 15 3.00 29.97 -11.47
CA ALA A 15 3.92 28.84 -11.54
C ALA A 15 4.99 28.85 -10.44
N LEU A 16 5.19 30.00 -9.75
CA LEU A 16 6.05 30.06 -8.58
C LEU A 16 5.35 29.36 -7.42
N VAL A 17 5.77 28.13 -7.17
CA VAL A 17 5.45 27.48 -5.91
C VAL A 17 6.27 28.17 -4.81
N PRO A 18 5.66 28.69 -3.74
CA PRO A 18 6.42 29.21 -2.61
C PRO A 18 7.40 28.12 -2.19
N MET A 19 8.69 28.44 -2.10
CA MET A 19 9.65 27.56 -1.43
C MET A 19 9.23 27.49 0.05
N SER A 20 8.29 26.62 0.34
CA SER A 20 8.06 26.12 1.68
C SER A 20 9.39 25.58 2.18
N THR A 21 9.70 25.79 3.44
CA THR A 21 10.88 25.22 4.09
C THR A 21 10.91 23.74 3.78
N ALA A 22 11.81 23.35 2.88
CA ALA A 22 11.84 22.01 2.31
C ALA A 22 11.91 20.97 3.43
N VAL A 23 10.86 20.21 3.62
CA VAL A 23 10.86 19.06 4.53
C VAL A 23 11.56 17.94 3.75
N SER A 24 12.83 17.69 4.08
CA SER A 24 13.54 16.56 3.51
C SER A 24 12.99 15.27 4.12
N MET A 25 12.27 14.49 3.32
CA MET A 25 11.78 13.18 3.73
C MET A 25 12.81 12.12 3.33
N GLU A 26 13.28 11.34 4.31
CA GLU A 26 14.10 10.16 4.06
C GLU A 26 13.31 9.07 3.34
N LYS A 27 14.01 8.11 2.74
CA LYS A 27 13.36 6.90 2.19
C LYS A 27 12.46 6.24 3.24
N GLY A 28 11.21 5.97 2.88
CA GLY A 28 10.26 5.31 3.76
C GLY A 28 8.81 5.48 3.35
N VAL A 29 7.96 4.92 4.18
CA VAL A 29 6.50 5.09 4.12
C VAL A 29 6.09 6.05 5.22
N TYR A 30 5.18 6.97 4.90
CA TYR A 30 4.70 7.96 5.84
C TYR A 30 3.18 8.01 5.84
N GLU A 31 2.61 8.18 7.00
CA GLU A 31 1.23 8.64 7.15
C GLU A 31 1.23 10.16 7.14
N VAL A 32 0.30 10.77 6.41
CA VAL A 32 0.22 12.23 6.27
C VAL A 32 -1.22 12.69 6.29
N GLN A 33 -1.47 13.84 6.91
CA GLN A 33 -2.73 14.53 6.79
C GLN A 33 -2.84 15.17 5.40
N ALA A 34 -3.97 14.94 4.74
CA ALA A 34 -4.24 15.47 3.40
C ALA A 34 -5.63 16.12 3.37
N THR A 35 -5.75 17.23 2.65
CA THR A 35 -7.02 17.92 2.45
C THR A 35 -7.17 18.41 1.02
N LEU A 36 -8.42 18.51 0.56
CA LEU A 36 -8.79 19.16 -0.69
C LEU A 36 -9.42 20.52 -0.37
N THR A 37 -8.86 21.58 -0.93
CA THR A 37 -9.38 22.94 -0.79
C THR A 37 -9.63 23.57 -2.15
N ASN A 38 -10.51 24.58 -2.18
CA ASN A 38 -10.66 25.46 -3.30
C ASN A 38 -9.38 26.29 -3.50
N GLN A 39 -9.23 26.92 -4.65
CA GLN A 39 -8.02 27.72 -4.96
C GLN A 39 -7.85 28.95 -4.06
N ASP A 40 -8.94 29.42 -3.44
CA ASP A 40 -8.94 30.49 -2.44
C ASP A 40 -8.58 30.01 -1.01
N GLY A 41 -8.30 28.71 -0.84
CA GLY A 41 -7.94 28.09 0.44
C GLY A 41 -9.13 27.68 1.30
N THR A 42 -10.38 27.89 0.86
CA THR A 42 -11.57 27.41 1.59
C THR A 42 -11.72 25.90 1.43
N ALA A 43 -12.35 25.24 2.40
CA ALA A 43 -12.61 23.81 2.32
C ALA A 43 -13.48 23.47 1.09
N SER A 44 -13.10 22.43 0.35
CA SER A 44 -13.91 21.90 -0.74
C SER A 44 -14.93 20.89 -0.20
N ASP A 45 -16.13 20.86 -0.78
CA ASP A 45 -17.12 19.82 -0.49
C ASP A 45 -16.62 18.41 -0.82
N LEU A 46 -15.68 18.29 -1.76
CA LEU A 46 -15.04 17.02 -2.12
C LEU A 46 -13.97 16.56 -1.09
N ASN A 47 -13.63 17.39 -0.11
CA ASN A 47 -12.68 17.00 0.94
C ASN A 47 -13.17 15.78 1.74
N ALA A 48 -14.47 15.61 1.93
CA ALA A 48 -15.04 14.44 2.60
C ALA A 48 -14.78 13.11 1.83
N GLY A 49 -14.54 13.21 0.52
CA GLY A 49 -14.15 12.08 -0.33
C GLY A 49 -12.69 11.65 -0.20
N LEU A 50 -11.81 12.48 0.37
CA LEU A 50 -10.42 12.13 0.67
C LEU A 50 -10.34 11.53 2.08
N LYS A 51 -10.15 10.22 2.19
CA LYS A 51 -10.20 9.49 3.47
C LYS A 51 -8.85 9.50 4.20
N SER A 52 -7.78 9.25 3.48
CA SER A 52 -6.42 9.29 4.03
C SER A 52 -5.39 9.37 2.90
N ALA A 53 -4.16 9.70 3.27
CA ALA A 53 -3.02 9.70 2.36
C ALA A 53 -1.82 9.01 3.00
N ARG A 54 -1.11 8.21 2.18
CA ARG A 54 0.20 7.65 2.51
C ARG A 54 1.21 8.14 1.50
N LEU A 55 2.41 8.43 1.95
CA LEU A 55 3.51 8.83 1.07
C LEU A 55 4.56 7.73 1.04
N TYR A 56 5.07 7.45 -0.14
CA TYR A 56 6.28 6.67 -0.32
C TYR A 56 7.38 7.58 -0.84
N THR A 57 8.49 7.65 -0.12
CA THR A 57 9.71 8.35 -0.57
C THR A 57 10.75 7.30 -0.93
N ASP A 58 11.26 7.34 -2.15
CA ASP A 58 12.30 6.43 -2.61
C ASP A 58 13.72 6.89 -2.18
N LYS A 59 14.75 6.12 -2.57
CA LYS A 59 16.16 6.42 -2.26
C LYS A 59 16.68 7.70 -2.93
N ASP A 60 15.99 8.16 -3.98
CA ASP A 60 16.37 9.34 -4.76
C ASP A 60 15.58 10.59 -4.33
N GLY A 61 14.72 10.45 -3.31
CA GLY A 61 13.89 11.53 -2.77
C GLY A 61 12.61 11.80 -3.55
N ASN A 62 12.25 10.94 -4.54
CA ASN A 62 10.98 11.08 -5.24
C ASN A 62 9.82 10.68 -4.31
N VAL A 63 8.78 11.49 -4.31
CA VAL A 63 7.60 11.30 -3.47
C VAL A 63 6.42 10.83 -4.32
N THR A 64 5.79 9.76 -3.87
CA THR A 64 4.54 9.26 -4.46
C THR A 64 3.46 9.26 -3.38
N ALA A 65 2.34 9.91 -3.64
CA ALA A 65 1.19 9.88 -2.75
C ALA A 65 0.19 8.80 -3.19
N TYR A 66 -0.28 8.03 -2.24
CA TYR A 66 -1.36 7.05 -2.36
C TYR A 66 -2.56 7.60 -1.61
N LEU A 67 -3.57 8.02 -2.36
CA LEU A 67 -4.75 8.69 -1.82
C LEU A 67 -5.92 7.68 -1.73
N TYR A 68 -6.41 7.48 -0.53
CA TYR A 68 -7.60 6.68 -0.26
C TYR A 68 -8.81 7.57 -0.43
N VAL A 69 -9.63 7.28 -1.44
CA VAL A 69 -10.74 8.15 -1.85
C VAL A 69 -12.07 7.40 -1.89
N ASP A 70 -13.15 8.14 -1.75
CA ASP A 70 -14.53 7.67 -1.88
C ASP A 70 -15.33 8.73 -2.66
N GLY A 71 -16.09 8.30 -3.67
CA GLY A 71 -16.82 9.21 -4.56
C GLY A 71 -15.96 10.02 -5.54
N ILE A 72 -14.62 9.86 -5.51
CA ILE A 72 -13.69 10.43 -6.46
C ILE A 72 -13.28 9.33 -7.44
N THR A 73 -13.59 9.50 -8.71
CA THR A 73 -13.37 8.50 -9.76
C THR A 73 -12.07 8.71 -10.55
N GLY A 74 -11.45 9.88 -10.42
CA GLY A 74 -10.18 10.19 -11.07
C GLY A 74 -9.55 11.47 -10.53
N MET A 75 -8.27 11.63 -10.84
CA MET A 75 -7.53 12.83 -10.52
C MET A 75 -6.46 13.09 -11.59
N GLN A 76 -6.28 14.36 -11.93
CA GLN A 76 -5.10 14.82 -12.65
C GLN A 76 -4.30 15.74 -11.71
N TYR A 77 -2.99 15.69 -11.81
CA TYR A 77 -2.10 16.52 -11.00
C TYR A 77 -1.17 17.35 -11.88
N ARG A 78 -0.77 18.52 -11.40
CA ARG A 78 0.13 19.41 -12.14
C ARG A 78 1.50 18.75 -12.33
N LYS A 79 1.94 18.67 -13.60
CA LYS A 79 3.26 18.17 -13.98
C LYS A 79 3.88 19.10 -15.01
N GLY A 80 4.84 19.92 -14.57
CA GLY A 80 5.39 20.99 -15.42
C GLY A 80 4.31 22.00 -15.83
N ALA A 81 4.22 22.30 -17.12
CA ALA A 81 3.21 23.23 -17.67
C ALA A 81 1.82 22.61 -17.89
N GLY A 82 1.68 21.28 -17.74
CA GLY A 82 0.43 20.54 -18.00
C GLY A 82 -0.08 19.77 -16.81
N TYR A 83 -1.03 18.87 -17.08
CA TYR A 83 -1.57 17.90 -16.13
C TYR A 83 -1.25 16.47 -16.58
N ALA A 84 -1.00 15.59 -15.62
CA ALA A 84 -0.88 14.15 -15.83
C ALA A 84 -2.00 13.44 -15.06
N ASN A 85 -2.47 12.32 -15.57
CA ASN A 85 -3.44 11.49 -14.86
C ASN A 85 -2.77 10.81 -13.68
N ALA A 86 -3.49 10.70 -12.56
CA ALA A 86 -3.13 9.80 -11.49
C ALA A 86 -3.28 8.36 -11.97
N ASP A 87 -2.38 7.49 -11.54
CA ASP A 87 -2.53 6.05 -11.71
C ASP A 87 -3.50 5.49 -10.67
N THR A 88 -3.87 4.22 -10.82
CA THR A 88 -4.71 3.52 -9.84
C THR A 88 -3.97 2.28 -9.34
N ASP A 89 -3.93 2.11 -8.03
CA ASP A 89 -3.35 0.93 -7.38
C ASP A 89 -4.23 0.49 -6.22
N ALA A 90 -4.76 -0.73 -6.28
CA ALA A 90 -5.65 -1.32 -5.27
C ALA A 90 -6.79 -0.38 -4.81
N GLY A 91 -7.42 0.34 -5.77
CA GLY A 91 -8.51 1.29 -5.50
C GLY A 91 -8.07 2.65 -4.95
N ARG A 92 -6.76 2.90 -4.85
CA ARG A 92 -6.18 4.19 -4.45
C ARG A 92 -5.78 4.99 -5.69
N LEU A 93 -5.86 6.31 -5.61
CA LEU A 93 -5.24 7.18 -6.62
C LEU A 93 -3.76 7.38 -6.28
N VAL A 94 -2.90 7.21 -7.28
CA VAL A 94 -1.45 7.29 -7.13
C VAL A 94 -0.93 8.50 -7.89
N VAL A 95 -0.31 9.43 -7.16
CA VAL A 95 0.15 10.71 -7.69
C VAL A 95 1.64 10.87 -7.44
N ALA A 96 2.42 11.04 -8.51
CA ALA A 96 3.84 11.37 -8.40
C ALA A 96 3.98 12.88 -8.14
N LEU A 97 4.49 13.24 -6.97
CA LEU A 97 4.55 14.62 -6.51
C LEU A 97 5.98 15.16 -6.56
N PRO A 98 6.17 16.47 -6.78
CA PRO A 98 7.43 17.12 -6.51
C PRO A 98 7.80 16.93 -5.04
N ALA A 99 9.07 16.62 -4.77
CA ALA A 99 9.57 16.54 -3.41
C ALA A 99 9.40 17.89 -2.70
N ASN A 100 9.09 17.83 -1.40
CA ASN A 100 9.02 19.00 -0.51
C ASN A 100 7.98 20.09 -0.83
N VAL A 101 6.92 19.74 -1.58
CA VAL A 101 5.80 20.63 -1.87
C VAL A 101 4.58 20.17 -1.09
N GLU A 102 3.96 21.09 -0.36
CA GLU A 102 2.75 20.79 0.44
C GLU A 102 1.46 20.98 -0.33
N ASN A 103 1.43 21.89 -1.33
CA ASN A 103 0.20 22.25 -2.06
C ASN A 103 0.34 21.90 -3.54
N HIS A 104 -0.58 21.12 -4.06
CA HIS A 104 -0.56 20.64 -5.43
C HIS A 104 -1.85 20.99 -6.14
N LYS A 105 -1.75 21.67 -7.31
CA LYS A 105 -2.92 21.87 -8.17
C LYS A 105 -3.35 20.52 -8.76
N VAL A 106 -4.61 20.16 -8.54
CA VAL A 106 -5.21 18.92 -9.01
C VAL A 106 -6.56 19.21 -9.69
N LYS A 107 -6.94 18.33 -10.58
CA LYS A 107 -8.30 18.28 -11.13
C LYS A 107 -8.91 16.98 -10.66
N VAL A 108 -9.97 17.07 -9.90
CA VAL A 108 -10.67 15.94 -9.29
C VAL A 108 -11.90 15.61 -10.13
N THR A 109 -12.03 14.37 -10.54
CA THR A 109 -13.18 13.87 -11.30
C THR A 109 -14.11 13.09 -10.38
N THR A 110 -15.40 13.41 -10.45
CA THR A 110 -16.48 12.70 -9.79
C THR A 110 -17.58 12.37 -10.80
N GLU A 111 -18.64 11.71 -10.38
CA GLU A 111 -19.83 11.50 -11.24
C GLU A 111 -20.47 12.82 -11.69
N SER A 112 -20.31 13.90 -10.92
CA SER A 112 -20.84 15.23 -11.22
C SER A 112 -19.98 16.06 -12.17
N GLY A 113 -18.76 15.59 -12.48
CA GLY A 113 -17.84 16.28 -13.38
C GLY A 113 -16.45 16.50 -12.80
N GLU A 114 -15.69 17.41 -13.42
CA GLU A 114 -14.32 17.76 -13.03
C GLU A 114 -14.28 19.09 -12.29
N THR A 115 -13.51 19.15 -11.20
CA THR A 115 -13.30 20.36 -10.39
C THR A 115 -11.81 20.57 -10.14
N GLU A 116 -11.33 21.79 -10.34
CA GLU A 116 -9.93 22.17 -10.07
C GLU A 116 -9.77 22.60 -8.62
N LEU A 117 -8.90 21.92 -7.87
CA LEU A 117 -8.69 22.04 -6.43
C LEU A 117 -7.19 22.11 -6.09
N LEU A 118 -6.92 22.37 -4.81
CA LEU A 118 -5.60 22.15 -4.21
C LEU A 118 -5.63 20.91 -3.34
N LEU A 119 -4.74 19.97 -3.60
CA LEU A 119 -4.40 18.87 -2.71
C LEU A 119 -3.30 19.39 -1.76
N ASN A 120 -3.62 19.51 -0.49
CA ASN A 120 -2.69 19.97 0.52
C ASN A 120 -2.23 18.75 1.35
N LEU A 121 -0.92 18.61 1.50
CA LEU A 121 -0.28 17.57 2.31
C LEU A 121 0.46 18.26 3.47
N ASP A 122 0.09 17.96 4.70
CA ASP A 122 0.81 18.46 5.86
C ASP A 122 2.08 17.62 6.10
N LEU A 123 3.13 17.94 5.37
CA LEU A 123 4.40 17.20 5.44
C LEU A 123 5.09 17.36 6.81
N LYS A 124 4.74 18.40 7.61
CA LYS A 124 5.30 18.61 8.94
C LYS A 124 4.73 17.64 9.96
N SER A 125 3.47 17.20 9.74
CA SER A 125 2.82 16.18 10.56
C SER A 125 3.07 14.76 10.06
N ALA A 126 3.84 14.58 8.97
CA ALA A 126 4.11 13.28 8.40
C ALA A 126 4.86 12.36 9.37
N VAL A 127 4.26 11.21 9.67
CA VAL A 127 4.81 10.22 10.59
C VAL A 127 5.40 9.05 9.79
N LYS A 128 6.73 8.89 9.89
CA LYS A 128 7.43 7.76 9.28
C LYS A 128 7.02 6.46 9.95
N GLN A 129 6.68 5.47 9.15
CA GLN A 129 6.26 4.15 9.61
C GLN A 129 7.46 3.21 9.68
N GLU A 130 7.57 2.49 10.79
CA GLU A 130 8.52 1.40 10.94
C GLU A 130 7.93 0.14 10.30
N ILE A 131 8.56 -0.32 9.20
CA ILE A 131 8.05 -1.45 8.39
C ILE A 131 9.04 -2.60 8.42
N LYS A 132 8.57 -3.78 8.86
CA LYS A 132 9.32 -5.05 8.84
C LYS A 132 8.53 -6.10 8.08
N LYS A 133 9.03 -6.52 6.93
CA LYS A 133 8.39 -7.51 6.05
C LYS A 133 9.00 -8.91 6.15
N SER A 134 10.18 -9.06 6.80
CA SER A 134 10.94 -10.31 6.83
C SER A 134 10.17 -11.50 7.40
N ASP A 135 9.38 -11.27 8.44
CA ASP A 135 8.66 -12.33 9.13
C ASP A 135 7.48 -12.82 8.29
N LEU A 136 6.77 -11.88 7.62
CA LEU A 136 5.74 -12.20 6.66
C LEU A 136 6.31 -12.97 5.45
N GLU A 137 7.48 -12.56 4.93
CA GLU A 137 8.16 -13.26 3.83
C GLU A 137 8.50 -14.70 4.22
N SER A 138 9.03 -14.93 5.44
CA SER A 138 9.34 -16.26 5.95
C SER A 138 8.09 -17.12 6.04
N LYS A 139 7.05 -16.63 6.71
CA LYS A 139 5.77 -17.37 6.87
C LYS A 139 5.11 -17.68 5.54
N LEU A 140 5.17 -16.74 4.58
CA LEU A 140 4.65 -16.97 3.23
C LEU A 140 5.40 -18.10 2.52
N ASN A 141 6.73 -18.16 2.64
CA ASN A 141 7.52 -19.22 2.05
C ASN A 141 7.20 -20.57 2.67
N ASP A 142 7.05 -20.64 3.99
CA ASP A 142 6.67 -21.85 4.71
C ASP A 142 5.27 -22.33 4.29
N ALA A 143 4.31 -21.42 4.20
CA ALA A 143 2.96 -21.71 3.75
C ALA A 143 2.93 -22.25 2.31
N LYS A 144 3.70 -21.66 1.39
CA LYS A 144 3.82 -22.13 -0.01
C LYS A 144 4.50 -23.49 -0.15
N ALA A 145 5.31 -23.91 0.81
CA ALA A 145 5.96 -25.21 0.81
C ALA A 145 4.97 -26.36 1.13
N LEU A 146 3.81 -26.06 1.71
CA LEU A 146 2.77 -27.02 2.02
C LEU A 146 2.11 -27.56 0.74
N LYS A 147 1.83 -28.86 0.74
CA LYS A 147 1.31 -29.54 -0.46
C LYS A 147 -0.18 -29.81 -0.31
N GLU A 148 -1.00 -29.18 -1.15
CA GLU A 148 -2.46 -29.33 -1.17
C GLU A 148 -2.93 -30.79 -1.15
N LYS A 149 -2.22 -31.69 -1.84
CA LYS A 149 -2.56 -33.11 -1.90
C LYS A 149 -2.62 -33.79 -0.53
N ASN A 150 -1.97 -33.23 0.51
CA ASN A 150 -1.90 -33.79 1.86
C ASN A 150 -3.09 -33.36 2.73
N TYR A 151 -3.81 -32.31 2.36
CA TYR A 151 -4.86 -31.71 3.17
C TYR A 151 -6.23 -31.80 2.52
N THR A 152 -7.28 -31.58 3.30
CA THR A 152 -8.63 -31.45 2.74
C THR A 152 -8.76 -30.18 1.92
N SER A 153 -9.51 -30.22 0.81
CA SER A 153 -9.67 -29.07 -0.08
C SER A 153 -10.27 -27.85 0.64
N GLU A 154 -11.18 -28.08 1.59
CA GLU A 154 -11.82 -27.04 2.36
C GLU A 154 -10.80 -26.28 3.26
N SER A 155 -9.95 -27.01 4.02
CA SER A 155 -8.94 -26.40 4.86
C SER A 155 -7.83 -25.72 4.05
N PHE A 156 -7.46 -26.29 2.89
CA PHE A 156 -6.41 -25.72 2.05
C PHE A 156 -6.86 -24.46 1.29
N ALA A 157 -8.16 -24.32 1.00
CA ALA A 157 -8.69 -23.10 0.38
C ALA A 157 -8.44 -21.87 1.26
N GLY A 158 -8.65 -21.96 2.58
CA GLY A 158 -8.34 -20.87 3.51
C GLY A 158 -6.86 -20.48 3.52
N LEU A 159 -5.94 -21.45 3.39
CA LEU A 159 -4.51 -21.16 3.24
C LEU A 159 -4.20 -20.47 1.92
N THR A 160 -4.84 -20.87 0.82
CA THR A 160 -4.66 -20.22 -0.49
C THR A 160 -5.06 -18.73 -0.43
N ASP A 161 -6.17 -18.41 0.23
CA ASP A 161 -6.64 -17.03 0.39
C ASP A 161 -5.68 -16.21 1.27
N ALA A 162 -5.16 -16.81 2.35
CA ALA A 162 -4.17 -16.17 3.21
C ALA A 162 -2.84 -15.91 2.47
N ILE A 163 -2.39 -16.85 1.64
CA ILE A 163 -1.21 -16.68 0.77
C ILE A 163 -1.41 -15.51 -0.19
N ALA A 164 -2.54 -15.44 -0.89
CA ALA A 164 -2.83 -14.35 -1.82
C ALA A 164 -2.87 -12.97 -1.10
N THR A 165 -3.43 -12.92 0.10
CA THR A 165 -3.44 -11.73 0.94
C THR A 165 -2.02 -11.30 1.32
N ALA A 166 -1.19 -12.23 1.77
CA ALA A 166 0.19 -11.97 2.16
C ALA A 166 1.04 -11.47 0.97
N GLU A 167 0.87 -12.06 -0.21
CA GLU A 167 1.52 -11.61 -1.44
C GLU A 167 1.13 -10.18 -1.80
N SER A 168 -0.17 -9.84 -1.69
CA SER A 168 -0.68 -8.50 -1.95
C SER A 168 -0.07 -7.47 -0.98
N VAL A 169 -0.02 -7.78 0.32
CA VAL A 169 0.57 -6.90 1.35
C VAL A 169 2.08 -6.74 1.15
N LEU A 170 2.80 -7.80 0.76
CA LEU A 170 4.23 -7.70 0.45
C LEU A 170 4.52 -6.84 -0.77
N ALA A 171 3.67 -6.92 -1.79
CA ALA A 171 3.79 -6.12 -3.01
C ALA A 171 3.42 -4.64 -2.78
N ASP A 172 2.58 -4.34 -1.81
CA ASP A 172 2.18 -2.97 -1.50
C ASP A 172 3.36 -2.17 -0.92
N LYS A 173 3.73 -1.09 -1.65
CA LYS A 173 4.85 -0.20 -1.25
C LYS A 173 4.55 0.63 -0.01
N VAL A 174 3.27 0.82 0.30
CA VAL A 174 2.80 1.65 1.40
C VAL A 174 2.02 0.86 2.45
N ALA A 175 2.17 -0.46 2.49
CA ALA A 175 1.61 -1.27 3.56
C ALA A 175 2.16 -0.83 4.92
N PHE A 176 1.28 -0.66 5.90
CA PHE A 176 1.66 -0.37 7.28
C PHE A 176 1.95 -1.65 8.05
N GLN A 177 2.68 -1.53 9.16
CA GLN A 177 3.02 -2.69 10.00
C GLN A 177 1.78 -3.44 10.50
N SER A 178 0.67 -2.75 10.76
CA SER A 178 -0.60 -3.37 11.15
C SER A 178 -1.17 -4.31 10.06
N GLU A 179 -1.05 -3.93 8.79
CA GLU A 179 -1.50 -4.75 7.65
C GLU A 179 -0.59 -5.98 7.47
N ILE A 180 0.72 -5.79 7.66
CA ILE A 180 1.71 -6.87 7.64
C ILE A 180 1.42 -7.87 8.76
N THR A 181 1.23 -7.40 10.00
CA THR A 181 0.92 -8.26 11.16
C THR A 181 -0.44 -8.98 10.99
N ALA A 182 -1.42 -8.32 10.38
CA ALA A 182 -2.70 -8.97 10.07
C ALA A 182 -2.53 -10.12 9.06
N ALA A 183 -1.70 -9.93 8.02
CA ALA A 183 -1.39 -10.97 7.04
C ALA A 183 -0.59 -12.13 7.66
N GLU A 184 0.36 -11.85 8.55
CA GLU A 184 1.08 -12.87 9.33
C GLU A 184 0.12 -13.71 10.17
N THR A 185 -0.80 -13.06 10.88
CA THR A 185 -1.81 -13.73 11.70
C THR A 185 -2.77 -14.58 10.86
N ALA A 186 -3.14 -14.09 9.66
CA ALA A 186 -3.98 -14.84 8.73
C ALA A 186 -3.28 -16.12 8.24
N LEU A 187 -1.98 -16.04 7.89
CA LEU A 187 -1.18 -17.22 7.51
C LEU A 187 -1.07 -18.22 8.66
N ASP A 188 -0.77 -17.76 9.88
CA ASP A 188 -0.67 -18.62 11.07
C ASP A 188 -2.02 -19.32 11.34
N THR A 189 -3.12 -18.59 11.28
CA THR A 189 -4.46 -19.12 11.52
C THR A 189 -4.84 -20.15 10.45
N ALA A 190 -4.59 -19.84 9.19
CA ALA A 190 -4.90 -20.74 8.08
C ALA A 190 -4.03 -22.00 8.13
N THR A 191 -2.75 -21.88 8.47
CA THR A 191 -1.84 -23.01 8.63
C THR A 191 -2.25 -23.90 9.81
N ALA A 192 -2.61 -23.31 10.95
CA ALA A 192 -3.10 -24.06 12.11
C ALA A 192 -4.45 -24.76 11.86
N GLY A 193 -5.27 -24.19 10.95
CA GLY A 193 -6.57 -24.74 10.55
C GLY A 193 -6.49 -25.86 9.50
N LEU A 194 -5.30 -26.25 9.04
CA LEU A 194 -5.15 -27.31 8.05
C LEU A 194 -5.55 -28.68 8.62
N VAL A 195 -6.39 -29.40 7.87
CA VAL A 195 -6.84 -30.74 8.19
C VAL A 195 -6.22 -31.73 7.20
N MET A 196 -5.35 -32.61 7.71
CA MET A 196 -4.77 -33.69 6.90
C MET A 196 -5.83 -34.66 6.42
N LYS A 197 -5.66 -35.17 5.19
CA LYS A 197 -6.46 -36.29 4.71
C LYS A 197 -6.15 -37.54 5.54
N GLU A 198 -7.16 -38.33 5.88
CA GLU A 198 -7.02 -39.54 6.70
C GLU A 198 -5.99 -40.54 6.13
N GLU A 199 -5.91 -40.68 4.81
CA GLU A 199 -4.94 -41.53 4.14
C GLU A 199 -3.48 -41.08 4.38
N VAL A 200 -3.24 -39.76 4.43
CA VAL A 200 -1.91 -39.19 4.69
C VAL A 200 -1.53 -39.40 6.15
N LYS A 201 -2.47 -39.15 7.06
CA LYS A 201 -2.28 -39.33 8.50
C LYS A 201 -1.98 -40.79 8.85
N ALA A 202 -2.77 -41.73 8.32
CA ALA A 202 -2.57 -43.18 8.54
C ALA A 202 -1.19 -43.63 8.03
N ARG A 203 -0.73 -43.08 6.91
CA ARG A 203 0.59 -43.38 6.35
C ARG A 203 1.72 -42.86 7.24
N GLU A 204 1.62 -41.64 7.75
CA GLU A 204 2.61 -41.04 8.64
C GLU A 204 2.69 -41.83 9.96
N GLU A 205 1.55 -42.23 10.53
CA GLU A 205 1.50 -43.10 11.72
C GLU A 205 2.19 -44.44 11.48
N LEU A 206 2.00 -45.05 10.33
CA LEU A 206 2.66 -46.30 9.92
C LEU A 206 4.19 -46.11 9.77
N ASP A 207 4.60 -45.06 9.09
CA ASP A 207 6.02 -44.74 8.86
C ASP A 207 6.73 -44.48 10.20
N GLN A 208 6.07 -43.80 11.16
CA GLN A 208 6.59 -43.59 12.49
C GLN A 208 6.73 -44.93 13.27
N ALA A 209 5.70 -45.77 13.26
CA ALA A 209 5.74 -47.10 13.91
C ALA A 209 6.87 -47.99 13.35
N VAL A 210 7.11 -47.95 12.05
CA VAL A 210 8.22 -48.67 11.41
C VAL A 210 9.57 -48.12 11.83
N SER A 211 9.70 -46.79 11.94
CA SER A 211 10.93 -46.14 12.45
C SER A 211 11.25 -46.53 13.88
N ASP A 212 10.23 -46.50 14.77
CA ASP A 212 10.37 -46.86 16.18
C ASP A 212 10.76 -48.34 16.35
N ALA A 213 10.16 -49.23 15.58
CA ALA A 213 10.52 -50.65 15.59
C ALA A 213 11.97 -50.88 15.14
N LYS A 214 12.46 -50.15 14.12
CA LYS A 214 13.87 -50.24 13.70
C LYS A 214 14.83 -49.75 14.75
N ASN A 215 14.51 -48.66 15.43
CA ASN A 215 15.35 -48.09 16.49
C ASN A 215 15.44 -49.07 17.71
N ASN A 216 14.29 -49.60 18.11
CA ASN A 216 14.24 -50.58 19.21
C ASN A 216 15.04 -51.86 18.89
N TYR A 217 15.01 -52.32 17.61
CA TYR A 217 15.81 -53.48 17.19
C TYR A 217 17.30 -53.15 17.16
N ALA A 218 17.71 -51.98 16.79
CA ALA A 218 19.11 -51.54 16.79
C ALA A 218 19.69 -51.39 18.22
N GLU A 219 18.85 -50.99 19.19
CA GLU A 219 19.25 -50.88 20.61
C GLU A 219 19.33 -52.23 21.31
N ALA A 220 18.63 -53.28 20.81
CA ALA A 220 18.58 -54.60 21.41
C ALA A 220 19.72 -55.55 20.97
N ASN A 221 20.53 -55.16 19.98
CA ASN A 221 21.64 -55.91 19.39
C ASN A 221 22.93 -55.13 19.43
#